data_f9ee387f248dc9a377793b7cef86540e
#
_entry.id   f9ee387f248dc9a377793b7cef86540e
#
_cell.length_a   1.000
_cell.length_b   1.000
_cell.length_c   1.000
_cell.angle_alpha   90.00
_cell.angle_beta   90.00
_cell.angle_gamma   90.00
#
_symmetry.space_group_name_H-M   'P 1'
#
loop_
_entity.id
_entity.type
_entity.pdbx_description
1 polymer ?
#
loop_
_entity_poly.entity_id
_entity_poly.type
_entity_poly.pdbx_seq_one_letter_code
_entity_poly.pdbx_strand_id
1 'polypeptide(L)'
;MIRRMRAPQRRFASFASAGRGNIAVTAAVVLPILLFAVGAGVDFQRLFQQRSQLQEFSDLLALRGAKEFTLMNATAAQIESVIRSVSTSSLPEDLQLAPFRAEISIDEEEPSVTISLSQPLRPTLFLKRLGTVDDDVRVTSTAVARGGMNLCVVALHESGAGAISTTDRASLQAPPCAIISNSRSGAGIVAEESSLIKAKLICSVGGASGPSSNYAPAATTDCPVYEDPLSLREPPEVGPCDFTNFHMTQRTSRDDDDSSRGPPTTATLYPGVYCGGIRVGYNIEARFAPGIYVIKDGPLFIGKNSTLSGQSVAFYLVGDASIFTFDREAKIEMTAPKTGPLAGVMFFEDRNAPLDRVHSIFSDDARQFLGTFYLPRGVLKVQTQRPVADASAYTAIIARRLELKGRPTLVLNVD
;
A
#
# COMPACT_ATOMS: atom_id res chain seq x y z
N MET A 1 -74.79 -16.39 -67.53
CA MET A 1 -73.55 -17.17 -67.61
C MET A 1 -72.78 -17.04 -66.30
N ILE A 2 -73.04 -18.04 -65.40
CA ILE A 2 -72.45 -18.02 -64.04
C ILE A 2 -71.34 -19.05 -64.03
N ARG A 3 -70.06 -18.58 -63.90
CA ARG A 3 -68.88 -19.42 -63.83
C ARG A 3 -68.58 -19.69 -62.37
N ARG A 4 -68.84 -20.92 -61.89
CA ARG A 4 -68.49 -21.39 -60.53
C ARG A 4 -66.97 -21.50 -60.40
N MET A 5 -66.37 -20.77 -59.45
CA MET A 5 -65.02 -20.98 -58.99
C MET A 5 -64.95 -22.21 -58.06
N ARG A 6 -64.25 -23.26 -58.49
CA ARG A 6 -63.88 -24.41 -57.62
C ARG A 6 -62.72 -24.03 -56.71
N ALA A 7 -62.92 -24.20 -55.41
CA ALA A 7 -61.91 -23.98 -54.37
C ALA A 7 -60.79 -25.09 -54.40
N PRO A 8 -59.54 -24.73 -54.08
CA PRO A 8 -58.43 -25.68 -54.06
C PRO A 8 -58.35 -26.42 -52.69
N GLN A 9 -59.19 -27.36 -52.44
CA GLN A 9 -59.16 -28.20 -51.23
C GLN A 9 -58.29 -29.50 -51.32
N ARG A 10 -57.48 -29.65 -52.37
CA ARG A 10 -56.72 -30.89 -52.59
C ARG A 10 -55.19 -30.81 -52.20
N ARG A 11 -54.70 -29.75 -51.66
CA ARG A 11 -53.27 -29.65 -51.36
C ARG A 11 -52.90 -29.99 -49.90
N PHE A 12 -53.85 -30.01 -49.00
CA PHE A 12 -53.53 -30.37 -47.59
C PHE A 12 -53.55 -31.89 -47.29
N ALA A 13 -54.31 -32.69 -48.12
CA ALA A 13 -54.37 -34.13 -47.92
C ALA A 13 -53.11 -34.91 -48.37
N SER A 14 -52.28 -34.34 -49.23
CA SER A 14 -50.99 -34.96 -49.65
C SER A 14 -49.84 -34.76 -48.71
N PHE A 15 -49.94 -33.85 -47.75
CA PHE A 15 -48.91 -33.64 -46.71
C PHE A 15 -49.00 -34.69 -45.59
N ALA A 16 -50.21 -35.27 -45.33
CA ALA A 16 -50.42 -36.26 -44.27
C ALA A 16 -50.03 -37.71 -44.67
N SER A 17 -49.76 -37.97 -45.95
CA SER A 17 -49.39 -39.30 -46.44
C SER A 17 -47.99 -39.45 -47.03
N ALA A 18 -47.19 -38.38 -46.97
CA ALA A 18 -45.79 -38.41 -47.38
C ALA A 18 -44.91 -38.98 -46.25
N GLY A 19 -44.62 -40.26 -46.27
CA GLY A 19 -43.68 -40.92 -45.35
C GLY A 19 -42.23 -40.40 -45.36
N ARG A 20 -41.99 -39.33 -46.11
CA ARG A 20 -40.74 -38.56 -46.13
C ARG A 20 -40.76 -37.30 -45.24
N GLY A 21 -41.89 -37.04 -44.54
CA GLY A 21 -42.04 -35.87 -43.65
C GLY A 21 -41.42 -36.04 -42.25
N ASN A 22 -40.89 -37.21 -41.91
CA ASN A 22 -40.40 -37.50 -40.57
C ASN A 22 -39.18 -36.67 -40.18
N ILE A 23 -38.35 -36.27 -41.13
CA ILE A 23 -37.17 -35.40 -40.89
C ILE A 23 -37.61 -33.99 -40.51
N ALA A 24 -38.65 -33.45 -41.13
CA ALA A 24 -39.13 -32.09 -40.83
C ALA A 24 -39.77 -31.99 -39.42
N VAL A 25 -40.51 -33.03 -39.02
CA VAL A 25 -41.10 -33.10 -37.67
C VAL A 25 -40.03 -33.34 -36.61
N THR A 26 -39.08 -34.22 -36.87
CA THR A 26 -37.94 -34.47 -35.95
C THR A 26 -37.09 -33.19 -35.84
N ALA A 27 -36.77 -32.51 -36.94
CA ALA A 27 -36.03 -31.26 -36.94
C ALA A 27 -36.78 -30.13 -36.20
N ALA A 28 -38.12 -30.05 -36.34
CA ALA A 28 -38.94 -29.06 -35.64
C ALA A 28 -38.95 -29.23 -34.11
N VAL A 29 -38.74 -30.44 -33.60
CA VAL A 29 -38.64 -30.72 -32.17
C VAL A 29 -37.22 -30.66 -31.68
N VAL A 30 -36.24 -31.21 -32.42
CA VAL A 30 -34.83 -31.30 -31.98
C VAL A 30 -34.14 -29.95 -32.08
N LEU A 31 -34.42 -29.14 -33.11
CA LEU A 31 -33.72 -27.85 -33.28
C LEU A 31 -33.97 -26.84 -32.14
N PRO A 32 -35.20 -26.65 -31.63
CA PRO A 32 -35.43 -25.79 -30.47
C PRO A 32 -34.76 -26.29 -29.21
N ILE A 33 -34.70 -27.63 -29.00
CA ILE A 33 -34.00 -28.22 -27.84
C ILE A 33 -32.50 -27.97 -27.93
N LEU A 34 -31.91 -28.15 -29.10
CA LEU A 34 -30.48 -27.86 -29.33
C LEU A 34 -30.17 -26.36 -29.15
N LEU A 35 -31.01 -25.49 -29.72
CA LEU A 35 -30.84 -24.04 -29.52
C LEU A 35 -30.94 -23.63 -28.05
N PHE A 36 -31.89 -24.24 -27.34
CA PHE A 36 -32.01 -24.03 -25.89
C PHE A 36 -30.79 -24.54 -25.13
N ALA A 37 -30.30 -25.75 -25.44
CA ALA A 37 -29.11 -26.32 -24.80
C ALA A 37 -27.85 -25.47 -25.06
N VAL A 38 -27.66 -24.99 -26.29
CA VAL A 38 -26.54 -24.09 -26.64
C VAL A 38 -26.68 -22.75 -25.91
N GLY A 39 -27.88 -22.17 -25.90
CA GLY A 39 -28.13 -20.89 -25.21
C GLY A 39 -27.95 -20.97 -23.70
N ALA A 40 -28.39 -22.07 -23.07
CA ALA A 40 -28.17 -22.33 -21.65
C ALA A 40 -26.69 -22.55 -21.34
N GLY A 41 -25.94 -23.21 -22.25
CA GLY A 41 -24.49 -23.36 -22.14
C GLY A 41 -23.73 -22.03 -22.18
N VAL A 42 -24.11 -21.12 -23.07
CA VAL A 42 -23.55 -19.77 -23.14
C VAL A 42 -23.86 -18.96 -21.87
N ASP A 43 -25.09 -19.04 -21.37
CA ASP A 43 -25.51 -18.38 -20.14
C ASP A 43 -24.69 -18.87 -18.94
N PHE A 44 -24.55 -20.23 -18.84
CA PHE A 44 -23.74 -20.84 -17.77
C PHE A 44 -22.27 -20.41 -17.83
N GLN A 45 -21.67 -20.35 -19.01
CA GLN A 45 -20.31 -19.89 -19.19
C GLN A 45 -20.14 -18.43 -18.75
N ARG A 46 -21.10 -17.56 -19.09
CA ARG A 46 -21.09 -16.15 -18.68
C ARG A 46 -21.20 -16.00 -17.16
N LEU A 47 -22.09 -16.77 -16.54
CA LEU A 47 -22.25 -16.79 -15.10
C LEU A 47 -20.96 -17.24 -14.41
N PHE A 48 -20.36 -18.32 -14.92
CA PHE A 48 -19.11 -18.85 -14.37
C PHE A 48 -17.97 -17.84 -14.50
N GLN A 49 -17.82 -17.18 -15.65
CA GLN A 49 -16.82 -16.13 -15.87
C GLN A 49 -17.03 -14.94 -14.91
N GLN A 50 -18.27 -14.45 -14.77
CA GLN A 50 -18.58 -13.35 -13.86
C GLN A 50 -18.24 -13.73 -12.42
N ARG A 51 -18.58 -14.95 -11.99
CA ARG A 51 -18.26 -15.43 -10.65
C ARG A 51 -16.76 -15.58 -10.43
N SER A 52 -16.01 -16.10 -11.42
CA SER A 52 -14.56 -16.24 -11.33
C SER A 52 -13.86 -14.91 -11.20
N GLN A 53 -14.22 -13.92 -12.02
CA GLN A 53 -13.66 -12.57 -11.97
C GLN A 53 -13.95 -11.89 -10.62
N LEU A 54 -15.18 -12.02 -10.13
CA LEU A 54 -15.56 -11.45 -8.84
C LEU A 54 -14.83 -12.14 -7.68
N GLN A 55 -14.60 -13.47 -7.78
CA GLN A 55 -13.84 -14.24 -6.80
C GLN A 55 -12.37 -13.82 -6.78
N GLU A 56 -11.71 -13.72 -7.95
CA GLU A 56 -10.32 -13.28 -8.07
C GLU A 56 -10.12 -11.89 -7.44
N PHE A 57 -11.07 -10.99 -7.67
CA PHE A 57 -11.02 -9.66 -7.08
C PHE A 57 -11.25 -9.68 -5.55
N SER A 58 -12.18 -10.51 -5.07
CA SER A 58 -12.42 -10.72 -3.64
C SER A 58 -11.19 -11.31 -2.94
N ASP A 59 -10.53 -12.30 -3.56
CA ASP A 59 -9.30 -12.92 -3.06
C ASP A 59 -8.17 -11.89 -2.97
N LEU A 60 -8.01 -11.06 -4.01
CA LEU A 60 -7.03 -9.99 -4.03
C LEU A 60 -7.23 -9.01 -2.86
N LEU A 61 -8.46 -8.55 -2.64
CA LEU A 61 -8.78 -7.62 -1.57
C LEU A 61 -8.56 -8.24 -0.19
N ALA A 62 -8.97 -9.50 0.02
CA ALA A 62 -8.77 -10.22 1.27
C ALA A 62 -7.29 -10.41 1.59
N LEU A 63 -6.48 -10.82 0.61
CA LEU A 63 -5.03 -10.98 0.77
C LEU A 63 -4.33 -9.65 1.05
N ARG A 64 -4.73 -8.57 0.38
CA ARG A 64 -4.19 -7.23 0.65
C ARG A 64 -4.52 -6.79 2.07
N GLY A 65 -5.77 -6.94 2.51
CA GLY A 65 -6.17 -6.64 3.87
C GLY A 65 -5.41 -7.45 4.92
N ALA A 66 -5.24 -8.76 4.70
CA ALA A 66 -4.52 -9.62 5.62
C ALA A 66 -3.02 -9.26 5.73
N LYS A 67 -2.40 -8.79 4.64
CA LYS A 67 -1.01 -8.28 4.70
C LYS A 67 -0.86 -7.05 5.60
N GLU A 68 -1.88 -6.22 5.74
CA GLU A 68 -1.84 -5.04 6.61
C GLU A 68 -1.71 -5.41 8.09
N PHE A 69 -2.21 -6.57 8.54
CA PHE A 69 -1.98 -7.07 9.91
C PHE A 69 -0.50 -7.34 10.20
N THR A 70 0.31 -7.67 9.19
CA THR A 70 1.75 -7.89 9.35
C THR A 70 2.52 -6.58 9.48
N LEU A 71 1.88 -5.46 9.09
CA LEU A 71 2.40 -4.11 9.17
C LEU A 71 1.81 -3.45 10.42
N MET A 72 2.44 -3.67 11.56
CA MET A 72 2.32 -2.79 12.71
C MET A 72 0.93 -2.64 13.34
N ASN A 73 0.33 -3.68 13.85
CA ASN A 73 -0.95 -3.55 14.57
C ASN A 73 -1.95 -2.62 13.86
N ALA A 74 -2.09 -2.80 12.54
CA ALA A 74 -3.04 -2.02 11.77
C ALA A 74 -4.44 -2.26 12.33
N THR A 75 -5.11 -1.20 12.73
CA THR A 75 -6.48 -1.29 13.26
C THR A 75 -7.47 -1.69 12.15
N ALA A 76 -8.59 -2.30 12.51
CA ALA A 76 -9.64 -2.66 11.57
C ALA A 76 -10.03 -1.47 10.66
N ALA A 77 -10.11 -0.25 11.23
CA ALA A 77 -10.43 0.96 10.46
C ALA A 77 -9.36 1.31 9.40
N GLN A 78 -8.08 1.09 9.71
CA GLN A 78 -6.99 1.31 8.75
C GLN A 78 -7.06 0.28 7.61
N ILE A 79 -7.23 -1.00 7.95
CA ILE A 79 -7.35 -2.10 6.98
C ILE A 79 -8.56 -1.87 6.07
N GLU A 80 -9.72 -1.53 6.62
CA GLU A 80 -10.92 -1.23 5.85
C GLU A 80 -10.68 -0.06 4.89
N SER A 81 -10.03 1.01 5.35
CA SER A 81 -9.68 2.18 4.54
C SER A 81 -8.81 1.81 3.34
N VAL A 82 -7.79 0.97 3.56
CA VAL A 82 -6.92 0.48 2.48
C VAL A 82 -7.70 -0.36 1.47
N ILE A 83 -8.52 -1.31 1.96
CA ILE A 83 -9.36 -2.16 1.08
C ILE A 83 -10.30 -1.30 0.23
N ARG A 84 -10.95 -0.30 0.83
CA ARG A 84 -11.86 0.61 0.11
C ARG A 84 -11.12 1.45 -0.93
N SER A 85 -9.92 1.95 -0.64
CA SER A 85 -9.12 2.70 -1.61
C SER A 85 -8.73 1.84 -2.81
N VAL A 86 -8.30 0.60 -2.57
CA VAL A 86 -7.95 -0.36 -3.61
C VAL A 86 -9.19 -0.77 -4.44
N SER A 87 -10.34 -0.97 -3.78
CA SER A 87 -11.57 -1.33 -4.49
C SER A 87 -12.06 -0.26 -5.46
N THR A 88 -11.63 0.99 -5.30
CA THR A 88 -11.96 2.09 -6.23
C THR A 88 -10.91 2.31 -7.31
N SER A 89 -9.63 2.13 -7.00
CA SER A 89 -8.52 2.43 -7.92
C SER A 89 -8.13 1.26 -8.83
N SER A 90 -8.26 0.02 -8.36
CA SER A 90 -7.81 -1.18 -9.08
C SER A 90 -8.96 -2.04 -9.61
N LEU A 91 -10.09 -1.43 -9.97
CA LEU A 91 -11.23 -2.19 -10.50
C LEU A 91 -10.90 -2.73 -11.91
N PRO A 92 -10.94 -4.05 -12.13
CA PRO A 92 -10.80 -4.61 -13.47
C PRO A 92 -11.84 -4.04 -14.43
N GLU A 93 -11.44 -3.75 -15.67
CA GLU A 93 -12.34 -3.14 -16.69
C GLU A 93 -13.64 -3.93 -16.83
N ASP A 94 -13.57 -5.25 -16.77
CA ASP A 94 -14.72 -6.14 -16.86
C ASP A 94 -15.72 -6.02 -15.68
N LEU A 95 -15.25 -5.58 -14.51
CA LEU A 95 -16.09 -5.35 -13.32
C LEU A 95 -16.63 -3.92 -13.24
N GLN A 96 -16.08 -2.98 -14.03
CA GLN A 96 -16.57 -1.59 -14.09
C GLN A 96 -17.96 -1.47 -14.74
N LEU A 97 -18.40 -2.50 -15.48
CA LEU A 97 -19.65 -2.47 -16.23
C LEU A 97 -20.92 -2.56 -15.37
N ALA A 98 -20.81 -2.96 -14.09
CA ALA A 98 -21.94 -2.98 -13.17
C ALA A 98 -21.46 -2.67 -11.73
N PRO A 99 -22.24 -1.89 -10.97
CA PRO A 99 -21.88 -1.60 -9.57
C PRO A 99 -21.88 -2.89 -8.76
N PHE A 100 -20.89 -3.05 -7.87
CA PHE A 100 -20.82 -4.12 -6.90
C PHE A 100 -20.97 -3.57 -5.48
N ARG A 101 -21.41 -4.41 -4.56
CA ARG A 101 -21.44 -4.13 -3.12
C ARG A 101 -20.33 -4.92 -2.45
N ALA A 102 -19.57 -4.27 -1.58
CA ALA A 102 -18.52 -4.89 -0.78
C ALA A 102 -18.88 -4.81 0.70
N GLU A 103 -18.93 -5.96 1.35
CA GLU A 103 -19.01 -6.09 2.81
C GLU A 103 -17.64 -6.57 3.31
N ILE A 104 -17.08 -5.83 4.26
CA ILE A 104 -15.74 -6.08 4.81
C ILE A 104 -15.92 -6.44 6.29
N SER A 105 -15.44 -7.60 6.70
CA SER A 105 -15.38 -8.04 8.09
C SER A 105 -13.94 -8.30 8.47
N ILE A 106 -13.51 -7.71 9.56
CA ILE A 106 -12.13 -7.78 10.06
C ILE A 106 -12.19 -8.31 11.48
N ASP A 107 -11.45 -9.39 11.74
CA ASP A 107 -11.27 -9.97 13.06
C ASP A 107 -9.85 -9.65 13.54
N GLU A 108 -9.75 -8.93 14.67
CA GLU A 108 -8.47 -8.56 15.28
C GLU A 108 -7.96 -9.61 16.29
N GLU A 109 -8.84 -10.46 16.83
CA GLU A 109 -8.44 -11.53 17.77
C GLU A 109 -7.81 -12.71 17.01
N GLU A 110 -8.45 -13.13 15.89
CA GLU A 110 -7.85 -14.05 14.92
C GLU A 110 -7.55 -13.26 13.63
N PRO A 111 -6.35 -12.65 13.48
CA PRO A 111 -6.05 -11.70 12.42
C PRO A 111 -6.50 -12.19 11.04
N SER A 112 -7.71 -11.84 10.67
CA SER A 112 -8.33 -12.27 9.41
C SER A 112 -9.18 -11.17 8.78
N VAL A 113 -9.24 -11.21 7.46
CA VAL A 113 -10.06 -10.31 6.65
C VAL A 113 -10.98 -11.14 5.77
N THR A 114 -12.26 -10.92 5.93
CA THR A 114 -13.30 -11.54 5.09
C THR A 114 -13.93 -10.48 4.21
N ILE A 115 -13.91 -10.71 2.91
CA ILE A 115 -14.49 -9.84 1.89
C ILE A 115 -15.64 -10.58 1.22
N SER A 116 -16.85 -10.01 1.28
CA SER A 116 -18.00 -10.50 0.54
C SER A 116 -18.38 -9.49 -0.54
N LEU A 117 -18.27 -9.91 -1.80
CA LEU A 117 -18.64 -9.10 -2.95
C LEU A 117 -19.97 -9.62 -3.54
N SER A 118 -20.86 -8.72 -3.90
CA SER A 118 -22.09 -9.05 -4.63
C SER A 118 -22.29 -8.09 -5.80
N GLN A 119 -22.64 -8.64 -6.95
CA GLN A 119 -22.88 -7.91 -8.19
C GLN A 119 -24.13 -8.45 -8.89
N PRO A 120 -24.99 -7.59 -9.48
CA PRO A 120 -26.11 -8.03 -10.27
C PRO A 120 -25.69 -9.00 -11.38
N LEU A 121 -26.50 -10.05 -11.56
CA LEU A 121 -26.28 -11.01 -12.63
C LEU A 121 -26.38 -10.32 -13.98
N ARG A 122 -25.36 -10.51 -14.83
CA ARG A 122 -25.39 -10.01 -16.22
C ARG A 122 -26.57 -10.62 -16.98
N PRO A 123 -27.15 -9.89 -17.97
CA PRO A 123 -28.29 -10.40 -18.72
C PRO A 123 -28.04 -11.80 -19.29
N THR A 124 -28.96 -12.73 -19.01
CA THR A 124 -28.96 -14.11 -19.50
C THR A 124 -30.05 -14.29 -20.54
N LEU A 125 -29.87 -15.25 -21.46
CA LEU A 125 -30.83 -15.56 -22.50
C LEU A 125 -31.99 -16.40 -21.96
N PHE A 126 -31.70 -17.40 -21.14
CA PHE A 126 -32.65 -18.41 -20.69
C PHE A 126 -32.67 -18.60 -19.16
N LEU A 127 -31.54 -18.58 -18.46
CA LEU A 127 -31.43 -18.96 -17.05
C LEU A 127 -32.32 -18.14 -16.13
N LYS A 128 -32.40 -16.83 -16.32
CA LYS A 128 -33.24 -15.95 -15.51
C LYS A 128 -34.73 -16.20 -15.69
N ARG A 129 -35.17 -16.64 -16.90
CA ARG A 129 -36.57 -16.96 -17.18
C ARG A 129 -37.01 -18.28 -16.56
N LEU A 130 -36.07 -19.17 -16.27
CA LEU A 130 -36.33 -20.45 -15.61
C LEU A 130 -36.42 -20.34 -14.09
N GLY A 131 -36.10 -19.17 -13.51
CA GLY A 131 -36.10 -18.95 -12.06
C GLY A 131 -35.06 -19.80 -11.30
N THR A 132 -34.04 -20.27 -11.99
CA THR A 132 -33.02 -21.18 -11.43
C THR A 132 -31.77 -20.47 -10.86
N VAL A 133 -31.69 -19.15 -10.98
CA VAL A 133 -30.48 -18.36 -10.60
C VAL A 133 -30.93 -17.14 -9.83
N ASP A 134 -30.19 -16.82 -8.77
CA ASP A 134 -30.38 -15.58 -8.00
C ASP A 134 -30.11 -14.34 -8.87
N ASP A 135 -30.71 -13.21 -8.49
CA ASP A 135 -30.53 -11.94 -9.20
C ASP A 135 -29.11 -11.37 -9.04
N ASP A 136 -28.38 -11.79 -7.99
CA ASP A 136 -27.01 -11.33 -7.68
C ASP A 136 -26.04 -12.52 -7.64
N VAL A 137 -24.87 -12.32 -8.23
CA VAL A 137 -23.70 -13.19 -8.05
C VAL A 137 -22.99 -12.73 -6.79
N ARG A 138 -22.82 -13.64 -5.81
CA ARG A 138 -22.13 -13.39 -4.56
C ARG A 138 -20.92 -14.30 -4.42
N VAL A 139 -19.82 -13.73 -3.94
CA VAL A 139 -18.58 -14.43 -3.59
C VAL A 139 -18.07 -13.97 -2.24
N THR A 140 -17.36 -14.83 -1.55
CA THR A 140 -16.74 -14.50 -0.26
C THR A 140 -15.34 -15.08 -0.22
N SER A 141 -14.39 -14.28 0.24
CA SER A 141 -12.99 -14.65 0.42
C SER A 141 -12.54 -14.30 1.83
N THR A 142 -11.82 -15.21 2.47
CA THR A 142 -11.23 -14.98 3.78
C THR A 142 -9.74 -15.23 3.70
N ALA A 143 -8.94 -14.23 4.09
CA ALA A 143 -7.51 -14.36 4.25
C ALA A 143 -7.13 -14.21 5.72
N VAL A 144 -6.29 -15.13 6.21
CA VAL A 144 -5.83 -15.16 7.59
C VAL A 144 -4.35 -14.81 7.63
N ALA A 145 -4.00 -13.80 8.43
CA ALA A 145 -2.60 -13.48 8.70
C ALA A 145 -2.07 -14.46 9.76
N ARG A 146 -1.38 -15.50 9.33
CA ARG A 146 -0.77 -16.48 10.24
C ARG A 146 0.69 -16.13 10.51
N GLY A 147 1.07 -16.13 11.79
CA GLY A 147 2.45 -15.94 12.22
C GLY A 147 2.87 -14.49 12.38
N GLY A 148 2.00 -13.66 12.94
CA GLY A 148 2.27 -12.24 13.20
C GLY A 148 3.44 -12.03 14.16
N MET A 149 4.66 -12.05 13.63
CA MET A 149 5.74 -11.30 14.26
C MET A 149 5.68 -9.90 13.67
N ASN A 150 5.40 -8.92 14.51
CA ASN A 150 5.42 -7.53 14.12
C ASN A 150 6.76 -7.22 13.45
N LEU A 151 6.72 -6.50 12.33
CA LEU A 151 7.90 -6.09 11.58
C LEU A 151 8.23 -4.64 11.90
N CYS A 152 9.47 -4.39 12.33
CA CYS A 152 9.93 -3.02 12.53
C CYS A 152 10.88 -2.56 11.43
N VAL A 153 11.72 -3.46 10.93
CA VAL A 153 12.65 -3.12 9.84
C VAL A 153 12.66 -4.21 8.78
N VAL A 154 12.48 -3.82 7.54
CA VAL A 154 12.78 -4.66 6.37
C VAL A 154 13.72 -3.90 5.45
N ALA A 155 14.96 -4.40 5.29
CA ALA A 155 15.88 -3.88 4.29
C ALA A 155 15.72 -4.67 3.00
N LEU A 156 15.28 -3.99 1.93
CA LEU A 156 14.90 -4.59 0.65
C LEU A 156 16.09 -4.81 -0.30
N HIS A 157 17.31 -4.36 0.05
CA HIS A 157 18.49 -4.55 -0.80
C HIS A 157 18.85 -6.04 -0.91
N GLU A 158 18.83 -6.59 -2.13
CA GLU A 158 18.96 -8.04 -2.34
C GLU A 158 20.39 -8.59 -2.23
N SER A 159 21.42 -7.77 -2.42
CA SER A 159 22.81 -8.27 -2.56
C SER A 159 23.88 -7.38 -1.91
N GLY A 160 23.53 -6.17 -1.44
CA GLY A 160 24.52 -5.24 -0.88
C GLY A 160 24.95 -5.60 0.54
N ALA A 161 26.24 -5.48 0.85
CA ALA A 161 26.70 -5.50 2.22
C ALA A 161 26.12 -4.29 3.00
N GLY A 162 25.82 -4.48 4.29
CA GLY A 162 25.26 -3.41 5.13
C GLY A 162 23.90 -2.91 4.66
N ALA A 163 23.01 -3.82 4.18
CA ALA A 163 21.61 -3.44 3.93
C ALA A 163 20.97 -2.88 5.21
N ILE A 164 21.40 -3.38 6.36
CA ILE A 164 21.22 -2.75 7.67
C ILE A 164 22.61 -2.56 8.26
N SER A 165 22.98 -1.33 8.59
CA SER A 165 24.29 -1.05 9.17
C SER A 165 24.21 -0.12 10.39
N THR A 166 24.93 -0.49 11.44
CA THR A 166 25.08 0.30 12.66
C THR A 166 26.56 0.44 13.00
N THR A 167 27.03 1.67 13.20
CA THR A 167 28.43 1.99 13.50
C THR A 167 28.53 3.05 14.61
N ASP A 168 29.72 3.28 15.17
CA ASP A 168 30.02 4.39 16.08
C ASP A 168 29.18 4.41 17.38
N ARG A 169 28.80 3.33 17.98
CA ARG A 169 27.91 3.27 19.16
C ARG A 169 26.44 3.56 18.86
N ALA A 170 26.01 3.44 17.63
CA ALA A 170 24.60 3.52 17.27
C ALA A 170 23.81 2.35 17.87
N SER A 171 22.58 2.59 18.28
CA SER A 171 21.68 1.56 18.81
C SER A 171 20.38 1.50 18.02
N LEU A 172 20.05 0.33 17.49
CA LEU A 172 18.76 0.03 16.88
C LEU A 172 17.97 -0.85 17.83
N GLN A 173 16.90 -0.31 18.39
CA GLN A 173 16.07 -0.99 19.39
C GLN A 173 14.67 -1.25 18.86
N ALA A 174 14.31 -2.51 18.68
CA ALA A 174 13.03 -3.01 18.21
C ALA A 174 12.57 -4.24 19.03
N PRO A 175 12.52 -4.17 20.37
CA PRO A 175 12.31 -5.34 21.22
C PRO A 175 11.01 -6.12 20.93
N PRO A 176 9.88 -5.50 20.54
CA PRO A 176 8.63 -6.22 20.28
C PRO A 176 8.54 -6.84 18.88
N CYS A 177 9.49 -6.57 17.97
CA CYS A 177 9.35 -6.88 16.56
C CYS A 177 10.62 -7.45 15.91
N ALA A 178 10.48 -7.85 14.63
CA ALA A 178 11.57 -8.38 13.83
C ALA A 178 12.31 -7.31 13.04
N ILE A 179 13.60 -7.54 12.85
CA ILE A 179 14.49 -6.81 11.94
C ILE A 179 14.96 -7.82 10.89
N ILE A 180 14.65 -7.55 9.61
CA ILE A 180 14.92 -8.46 8.49
C ILE A 180 15.78 -7.77 7.43
N SER A 181 16.82 -8.45 6.96
CA SER A 181 17.62 -8.05 5.80
C SER A 181 17.45 -9.06 4.67
N ASN A 182 16.98 -8.61 3.51
CA ASN A 182 16.87 -9.43 2.29
C ASN A 182 18.21 -9.62 1.57
N SER A 183 19.28 -8.99 2.05
CA SER A 183 20.58 -9.08 1.38
C SER A 183 21.18 -10.49 1.49
N ARG A 184 21.54 -11.04 0.33
CA ARG A 184 22.29 -12.32 0.21
C ARG A 184 23.77 -12.17 0.49
N SER A 185 24.26 -10.97 0.78
CA SER A 185 25.65 -10.73 1.18
C SER A 185 25.97 -11.44 2.51
N GLY A 186 27.16 -12.01 2.65
CA GLY A 186 27.66 -12.52 3.94
C GLY A 186 27.71 -11.47 5.07
N ALA A 187 27.59 -10.18 4.71
CA ALA A 187 27.47 -9.04 5.61
C ALA A 187 26.17 -8.25 5.35
N GLY A 188 25.05 -8.93 5.14
CA GLY A 188 23.74 -8.31 4.89
C GLY A 188 23.29 -7.41 6.04
N ILE A 189 23.61 -7.80 7.30
CA ILE A 189 23.51 -6.96 8.49
C ILE A 189 24.92 -6.69 9.01
N VAL A 190 25.23 -5.45 9.33
CA VAL A 190 26.53 -5.04 9.87
C VAL A 190 26.31 -4.30 11.18
N ALA A 191 26.96 -4.78 12.26
CA ALA A 191 26.98 -4.08 13.55
C ALA A 191 28.41 -4.00 14.03
N GLU A 192 29.07 -2.88 13.75
CA GLU A 192 30.50 -2.68 14.02
C GLU A 192 30.72 -1.78 15.24
N GLU A 193 31.96 -1.78 15.71
CA GLU A 193 32.42 -1.01 16.87
C GLU A 193 31.60 -1.36 18.14
N SER A 194 31.12 -0.36 18.87
CA SER A 194 30.29 -0.57 20.07
C SER A 194 28.80 -0.34 19.78
N SER A 195 28.35 -0.65 18.56
CA SER A 195 26.93 -0.52 18.19
C SER A 195 26.10 -1.69 18.72
N LEU A 196 24.78 -1.53 18.77
CA LEU A 196 23.86 -2.57 19.27
C LEU A 196 22.62 -2.65 18.39
N ILE A 197 22.26 -3.85 17.96
CA ILE A 197 20.98 -4.19 17.37
C ILE A 197 20.22 -5.08 18.34
N LYS A 198 19.07 -4.59 18.83
CA LYS A 198 18.22 -5.34 19.76
C LYS A 198 16.81 -5.47 19.18
N ALA A 199 16.30 -6.70 19.05
CA ALA A 199 14.97 -6.99 18.50
C ALA A 199 14.39 -8.27 19.11
N LYS A 200 13.16 -8.62 18.76
CA LYS A 200 12.59 -9.94 19.06
C LYS A 200 13.22 -11.02 18.18
N LEU A 201 13.49 -10.68 16.91
CA LEU A 201 14.20 -11.50 15.92
C LEU A 201 15.10 -10.62 15.07
N ILE A 202 16.33 -11.05 14.85
CA ILE A 202 17.25 -10.44 13.88
C ILE A 202 17.54 -11.50 12.81
N CYS A 203 17.15 -11.26 11.57
CA CYS A 203 17.16 -12.26 10.50
C CYS A 203 17.79 -11.68 9.24
N SER A 204 18.76 -12.38 8.68
CA SER A 204 19.41 -12.04 7.42
C SER A 204 19.29 -13.18 6.42
N VAL A 205 18.94 -12.89 5.17
CA VAL A 205 18.93 -13.88 4.08
C VAL A 205 20.35 -14.39 3.82
N GLY A 206 21.34 -13.50 3.83
CA GLY A 206 22.75 -13.86 3.79
C GLY A 206 23.33 -13.96 5.20
N GLY A 207 24.36 -13.16 5.48
CA GLY A 207 25.06 -13.18 6.76
C GLY A 207 24.91 -11.92 7.59
N ALA A 208 25.49 -11.96 8.77
CA ALA A 208 25.67 -10.84 9.68
C ALA A 208 27.16 -10.68 10.03
N SER A 209 27.64 -9.44 10.12
CA SER A 209 29.04 -9.11 10.40
C SER A 209 29.15 -8.24 11.65
N GLY A 210 30.23 -8.38 12.39
CA GLY A 210 30.53 -7.66 13.62
C GLY A 210 30.56 -8.58 14.86
N PRO A 211 30.95 -8.04 16.03
CA PRO A 211 30.98 -8.80 17.28
C PRO A 211 29.62 -9.36 17.66
N SER A 212 29.56 -10.59 18.15
CA SER A 212 28.29 -11.21 18.58
C SER A 212 27.58 -10.45 19.70
N SER A 213 28.35 -9.74 20.54
CA SER A 213 27.82 -8.87 21.60
C SER A 213 27.00 -7.68 21.08
N ASN A 214 27.12 -7.36 19.78
CA ASN A 214 26.39 -6.26 19.14
C ASN A 214 24.98 -6.68 18.69
N TYR A 215 24.59 -7.92 18.93
CA TYR A 215 23.28 -8.46 18.57
C TYR A 215 22.56 -9.04 19.78
N ALA A 216 21.30 -8.66 19.99
CA ALA A 216 20.46 -9.19 21.06
C ALA A 216 19.02 -9.44 20.57
N PRO A 217 18.64 -10.69 20.21
CA PRO A 217 19.42 -11.93 20.23
C PRO A 217 20.48 -11.97 19.13
N ALA A 218 21.29 -13.05 19.09
CA ALA A 218 22.20 -13.30 17.98
C ALA A 218 21.46 -13.32 16.65
N ALA A 219 22.10 -12.77 15.61
CA ALA A 219 21.50 -12.73 14.29
C ALA A 219 21.37 -14.15 13.69
N THR A 220 20.18 -14.46 13.18
CA THR A 220 19.92 -15.68 12.41
C THR A 220 20.27 -15.42 10.96
N THR A 221 20.98 -16.33 10.32
CA THR A 221 21.36 -16.30 8.89
C THR A 221 20.55 -17.31 8.10
N ASP A 222 20.66 -17.26 6.76
CA ASP A 222 19.96 -18.16 5.84
C ASP A 222 18.43 -18.09 5.98
N CYS A 223 17.93 -16.93 6.32
CA CYS A 223 16.50 -16.68 6.42
C CYS A 223 15.83 -16.65 5.03
N PRO A 224 14.54 -16.99 4.94
CA PRO A 224 13.80 -16.77 3.70
C PRO A 224 13.72 -15.28 3.37
N VAL A 225 13.69 -14.97 2.06
CA VAL A 225 13.45 -13.60 1.58
C VAL A 225 12.05 -13.16 2.05
N TYR A 226 11.99 -12.00 2.65
CA TYR A 226 10.73 -11.38 3.05
C TYR A 226 10.24 -10.45 1.93
N GLU A 227 9.08 -10.77 1.37
CA GLU A 227 8.48 -9.94 0.32
C GLU A 227 8.22 -8.51 0.82
N ASP A 228 8.36 -7.51 -0.07
CA ASP A 228 7.99 -6.14 0.24
C ASP A 228 6.50 -6.07 0.63
N PRO A 229 6.18 -5.81 1.89
CA PRO A 229 4.80 -5.85 2.37
C PRO A 229 3.94 -4.73 1.79
N LEU A 230 4.55 -3.63 1.32
CA LEU A 230 3.86 -2.52 0.68
C LEU A 230 3.92 -2.55 -0.86
N SER A 231 4.46 -3.63 -1.46
CA SER A 231 4.58 -3.75 -2.92
C SER A 231 3.26 -3.54 -3.67
N LEU A 232 2.14 -3.93 -3.08
CA LEU A 232 0.80 -3.81 -3.64
C LEU A 232 0.07 -2.51 -3.25
N ARG A 233 0.67 -1.68 -2.39
CA ARG A 233 0.11 -0.39 -2.00
C ARG A 233 0.23 0.58 -3.17
N GLU A 234 -0.89 1.11 -3.65
CA GLU A 234 -0.87 2.06 -4.76
C GLU A 234 -0.39 3.43 -4.31
N PRO A 235 0.49 4.07 -5.11
CA PRO A 235 0.90 5.43 -4.83
C PRO A 235 -0.27 6.40 -5.06
N PRO A 236 -0.29 7.55 -4.35
CA PRO A 236 -1.23 8.61 -4.64
C PRO A 236 -1.07 9.15 -6.08
N GLU A 237 -2.15 9.61 -6.67
CA GLU A 237 -2.10 10.32 -7.96
C GLU A 237 -1.32 11.64 -7.84
N VAL A 238 -0.53 11.94 -8.86
CA VAL A 238 0.26 13.18 -8.93
C VAL A 238 -0.44 14.16 -9.85
N GLY A 239 -1.08 15.17 -9.27
CA GLY A 239 -1.70 16.26 -10.00
C GLY A 239 -0.72 17.30 -10.57
N PRO A 240 -1.23 18.41 -11.13
CA PRO A 240 -0.43 19.56 -11.47
C PRO A 240 0.22 20.17 -10.21
N CYS A 241 1.25 21.01 -10.41
CA CYS A 241 1.92 21.69 -9.29
C CYS A 241 1.00 22.75 -8.68
N ASP A 242 0.66 22.61 -7.41
CA ASP A 242 -0.03 23.65 -6.63
C ASP A 242 0.96 24.72 -6.18
N PHE A 243 2.19 24.31 -5.84
CA PHE A 243 3.26 25.17 -5.39
C PHE A 243 4.55 24.83 -6.13
N THR A 244 5.35 25.86 -6.43
CA THR A 244 6.65 25.69 -7.10
C THR A 244 7.77 26.31 -6.26
N ASN A 245 8.82 25.53 -5.98
CA ASN A 245 10.00 25.96 -5.18
C ASN A 245 9.58 26.62 -3.87
N PHE A 246 8.79 25.92 -3.06
CA PHE A 246 8.22 26.48 -1.83
C PHE A 246 9.30 26.65 -0.77
N HIS A 247 9.55 27.91 -0.43
CA HIS A 247 10.58 28.31 0.54
C HIS A 247 9.96 29.15 1.66
N MET A 248 10.23 28.76 2.90
CA MET A 248 9.92 29.55 4.07
C MET A 248 11.21 30.12 4.65
N THR A 249 11.30 31.42 4.74
CA THR A 249 12.41 32.15 5.33
C THR A 249 11.91 33.06 6.43
N GLN A 250 12.65 33.18 7.52
CA GLN A 250 12.35 34.19 8.53
C GLN A 250 12.49 35.58 7.92
N ARG A 251 11.51 36.46 8.14
CA ARG A 251 11.66 37.87 7.79
C ARG A 251 12.62 38.51 8.77
N THR A 252 13.79 38.86 8.34
CA THR A 252 14.71 39.74 9.09
C THR A 252 14.29 41.19 8.87
N SER A 253 13.86 41.88 9.90
CA SER A 253 13.79 43.34 9.89
C SER A 253 15.23 43.87 9.80
N ARG A 254 15.45 44.81 8.89
CA ARG A 254 16.78 45.27 8.46
C ARG A 254 17.56 46.12 9.50
N ASP A 255 17.02 46.33 10.69
CA ASP A 255 17.48 47.37 11.60
C ASP A 255 18.06 46.91 12.95
N ASP A 256 18.12 45.58 13.23
CA ASP A 256 18.68 45.12 14.50
C ASP A 256 19.80 44.09 14.31
N ASP A 257 20.95 44.41 14.80
CA ASP A 257 22.22 43.65 14.78
C ASP A 257 22.14 42.34 15.62
N ASP A 258 20.99 42.03 16.23
CA ASP A 258 20.74 40.81 17.06
C ASP A 258 19.49 40.02 16.63
N SER A 259 19.23 39.92 15.33
CA SER A 259 18.06 39.25 14.74
C SER A 259 18.05 37.73 14.88
N SER A 260 19.02 37.11 15.52
CA SER A 260 19.09 35.66 15.75
C SER A 260 18.18 35.16 16.87
N ARG A 261 17.50 36.05 17.62
CA ARG A 261 16.69 35.70 18.82
C ARG A 261 15.23 36.13 18.80
N GLY A 262 14.70 36.50 17.65
CA GLY A 262 13.26 36.77 17.51
C GLY A 262 12.40 35.51 17.69
N PRO A 263 11.11 35.67 18.03
CA PRO A 263 10.18 34.50 18.09
C PRO A 263 10.10 33.79 16.75
N PRO A 264 9.87 32.46 16.72
CA PRO A 264 9.78 31.72 15.46
C PRO A 264 8.63 32.23 14.61
N THR A 265 8.84 32.27 13.30
CA THR A 265 7.77 32.53 12.34
C THR A 265 6.91 31.27 12.21
N THR A 266 5.64 31.36 12.54
CA THR A 266 4.68 30.24 12.40
C THR A 266 4.00 30.30 11.05
N ALA A 267 3.93 29.17 10.34
CA ALA A 267 3.12 29.04 9.13
C ALA A 267 2.48 27.66 9.04
N THR A 268 1.27 27.63 8.46
CA THR A 268 0.56 26.38 8.17
C THR A 268 0.67 26.05 6.68
N LEU A 269 1.08 24.84 6.39
CA LEU A 269 1.10 24.28 5.05
C LEU A 269 -0.13 23.40 4.85
N TYR A 270 -0.60 23.35 3.63
CA TYR A 270 -1.77 22.54 3.24
C TYR A 270 -1.37 21.44 2.26
N PRO A 271 -2.11 20.29 2.25
CA PRO A 271 -1.89 19.21 1.29
C PRO A 271 -1.91 19.72 -0.15
N GLY A 272 -1.09 19.11 -1.01
CA GLY A 272 -0.98 19.49 -2.42
C GLY A 272 0.32 19.02 -3.04
N VAL A 273 0.56 19.40 -4.31
CA VAL A 273 1.73 19.05 -5.10
C VAL A 273 2.76 20.19 -5.05
N TYR A 274 3.90 19.91 -4.42
CA TYR A 274 5.02 20.84 -4.23
C TYR A 274 6.16 20.50 -5.20
N CYS A 275 6.17 21.14 -6.34
CA CYS A 275 7.22 20.98 -7.35
C CYS A 275 8.48 21.80 -6.95
N GLY A 276 9.65 21.17 -7.02
CA GLY A 276 10.90 21.74 -6.51
C GLY A 276 11.05 21.63 -4.99
N GLY A 277 10.08 20.94 -4.34
CA GLY A 277 10.16 20.61 -2.91
C GLY A 277 9.65 21.68 -1.95
N ILE A 278 9.86 21.40 -0.66
CA ILE A 278 9.56 22.29 0.47
C ILE A 278 10.86 22.54 1.23
N ARG A 279 11.22 23.81 1.41
CA ARG A 279 12.38 24.20 2.22
C ARG A 279 11.93 25.11 3.36
N VAL A 280 12.02 24.60 4.58
CA VAL A 280 11.83 25.37 5.80
C VAL A 280 13.17 25.81 6.30
N GLY A 281 13.40 27.12 6.33
CA GLY A 281 14.69 27.73 6.69
C GLY A 281 14.95 27.69 8.20
N TYR A 282 15.60 28.75 8.71
CA TYR A 282 15.97 28.88 10.10
C TYR A 282 14.83 29.47 10.95
N ASN A 283 14.64 28.95 12.18
CA ASN A 283 13.73 29.48 13.21
C ASN A 283 12.28 29.64 12.74
N ILE A 284 11.73 28.56 12.15
CA ILE A 284 10.36 28.51 11.60
C ILE A 284 9.56 27.39 12.24
N GLU A 285 8.36 27.69 12.68
CA GLU A 285 7.39 26.69 13.10
C GLU A 285 6.46 26.35 11.93
N ALA A 286 6.76 25.26 11.23
CA ALA A 286 5.99 24.75 10.10
C ALA A 286 4.96 23.72 10.59
N ARG A 287 3.67 24.08 10.52
CA ARG A 287 2.55 23.21 10.86
C ARG A 287 1.95 22.65 9.59
N PHE A 288 1.94 21.33 9.47
CA PHE A 288 1.35 20.64 8.35
C PHE A 288 -0.09 20.23 8.66
N ALA A 289 -1.05 20.76 7.89
CA ALA A 289 -2.45 20.35 7.99
C ALA A 289 -2.61 18.88 7.58
N PRO A 290 -3.61 18.16 8.12
CA PRO A 290 -3.84 16.75 7.77
C PRO A 290 -3.99 16.53 6.27
N GLY A 291 -3.31 15.50 5.71
CA GLY A 291 -3.42 15.12 4.31
C GLY A 291 -2.11 14.64 3.68
N ILE A 292 -2.14 14.51 2.36
CA ILE A 292 -1.00 14.01 1.57
C ILE A 292 -0.29 15.18 0.89
N TYR A 293 1.02 15.24 1.06
CA TYR A 293 1.93 16.21 0.45
C TYR A 293 2.77 15.49 -0.60
N VAL A 294 2.57 15.82 -1.87
CA VAL A 294 3.39 15.29 -2.96
C VAL A 294 4.61 16.17 -3.12
N ILE A 295 5.77 15.65 -2.79
CA ILE A 295 7.06 16.34 -2.96
C ILE A 295 7.65 15.89 -4.30
N LYS A 296 7.64 16.78 -5.29
CA LYS A 296 8.03 16.47 -6.65
C LYS A 296 9.29 17.21 -7.06
N ASP A 297 10.31 16.45 -7.51
CA ASP A 297 11.56 16.97 -8.08
C ASP A 297 12.29 17.99 -7.20
N GLY A 298 12.25 17.78 -5.88
CA GLY A 298 12.94 18.65 -4.92
C GLY A 298 12.82 18.10 -3.50
N PRO A 299 13.64 18.61 -2.56
CA PRO A 299 13.70 18.06 -1.20
C PRO A 299 12.59 18.58 -0.29
N LEU A 300 12.27 17.78 0.73
CA LEU A 300 11.67 18.22 1.97
C LEU A 300 12.81 18.54 2.96
N PHE A 301 13.13 19.79 3.15
CA PHE A 301 14.22 20.24 4.01
C PHE A 301 13.68 21.02 5.21
N ILE A 302 14.06 20.61 6.42
CA ILE A 302 13.76 21.32 7.67
C ILE A 302 15.08 21.79 8.29
N GLY A 303 15.24 23.10 8.35
CA GLY A 303 16.47 23.74 8.81
C GLY A 303 16.56 23.88 10.33
N LYS A 304 17.69 24.47 10.78
CA LYS A 304 18.02 24.63 12.18
C LYS A 304 16.99 25.44 12.97
N ASN A 305 16.80 25.06 14.23
CA ASN A 305 15.86 25.69 15.16
C ASN A 305 14.43 25.78 14.64
N SER A 306 14.09 24.99 13.62
CA SER A 306 12.74 24.95 13.06
C SER A 306 12.02 23.72 13.53
N THR A 307 10.69 23.83 13.60
CA THR A 307 9.80 22.74 13.98
C THR A 307 8.99 22.32 12.78
N LEU A 308 8.96 21.03 12.51
CA LEU A 308 7.96 20.39 11.66
C LEU A 308 6.98 19.66 12.56
N SER A 309 5.72 20.07 12.54
CA SER A 309 4.64 19.38 13.27
C SER A 309 3.48 19.07 12.34
N GLY A 310 2.89 17.88 12.50
CA GLY A 310 1.74 17.48 11.71
C GLY A 310 1.08 16.19 12.21
N GLN A 311 -0.24 16.21 12.28
CA GLN A 311 -1.03 15.02 12.58
C GLN A 311 -1.77 14.55 11.34
N SER A 312 -1.82 13.24 11.13
CA SER A 312 -2.44 12.64 9.92
C SER A 312 -1.80 13.16 8.63
N VAL A 313 -0.46 13.21 8.58
CA VAL A 313 0.30 13.74 7.44
C VAL A 313 1.10 12.63 6.79
N ALA A 314 1.05 12.57 5.46
CA ALA A 314 1.89 11.71 4.65
C ALA A 314 2.62 12.50 3.56
N PHE A 315 3.85 12.10 3.28
CA PHE A 315 4.66 12.65 2.18
C PHE A 315 4.86 11.58 1.10
N TYR A 316 4.46 11.90 -0.12
CA TYR A 316 4.77 11.11 -1.30
C TYR A 316 5.96 11.75 -2.04
N LEU A 317 7.08 11.01 -2.13
CA LEU A 317 8.35 11.50 -2.67
C LEU A 317 8.52 11.03 -4.11
N VAL A 318 8.26 11.90 -5.07
CA VAL A 318 8.19 11.59 -6.51
C VAL A 318 9.24 12.37 -7.31
N GLY A 319 9.88 11.73 -8.27
CA GLY A 319 10.94 12.33 -9.10
C GLY A 319 12.34 12.17 -8.48
N ASP A 320 13.37 12.63 -9.21
CA ASP A 320 14.76 12.26 -8.93
C ASP A 320 15.36 12.93 -7.68
N ALA A 321 14.95 14.16 -7.39
CA ALA A 321 15.52 14.98 -6.29
C ALA A 321 14.67 14.96 -5.00
N SER A 322 13.62 14.14 -4.94
CA SER A 322 12.69 14.15 -3.81
C SER A 322 13.21 13.30 -2.66
N ILE A 323 14.00 13.91 -1.82
CA ILE A 323 14.53 13.36 -0.56
C ILE A 323 14.05 14.19 0.62
N PHE A 324 14.10 13.65 1.83
CA PHE A 324 13.97 14.48 3.02
C PHE A 324 15.29 14.61 3.78
N THR A 325 15.47 15.78 4.40
CA THR A 325 16.61 16.07 5.27
C THR A 325 16.14 16.93 6.45
N PHE A 326 16.35 16.42 7.66
CA PHE A 326 16.07 17.13 8.91
C PHE A 326 17.36 17.51 9.58
N ASP A 327 17.60 18.83 9.72
CA ASP A 327 18.82 19.37 10.30
C ASP A 327 18.94 19.00 11.79
N ARG A 328 20.15 19.06 12.34
CA ARG A 328 20.46 18.63 13.70
C ARG A 328 19.63 19.32 14.78
N GLU A 329 19.36 20.57 14.64
CA GLU A 329 18.60 21.38 15.60
C GLU A 329 17.11 21.52 15.21
N ALA A 330 16.65 20.77 14.23
CA ALA A 330 15.24 20.74 13.89
C ALA A 330 14.45 19.89 14.89
N LYS A 331 13.23 20.29 15.21
CA LYS A 331 12.28 19.50 15.99
C LYS A 331 11.28 18.86 15.02
N ILE A 332 11.05 17.55 15.16
CA ILE A 332 10.15 16.80 14.28
C ILE A 332 9.13 16.04 15.11
N GLU A 333 7.84 16.34 14.88
CA GLU A 333 6.71 15.69 15.53
C GLU A 333 5.62 15.36 14.49
N MET A 334 5.50 14.09 14.11
CA MET A 334 4.61 13.69 13.03
C MET A 334 3.85 12.41 13.32
N THR A 335 2.61 12.36 12.83
CA THR A 335 1.81 11.13 12.79
C THR A 335 1.28 10.88 11.39
N ALA A 336 1.32 9.62 10.95
CA ALA A 336 0.75 9.20 9.68
C ALA A 336 -0.79 9.29 9.67
N PRO A 337 -1.42 9.36 8.49
CA PRO A 337 -2.87 9.27 8.36
C PRO A 337 -3.39 7.93 8.89
N LYS A 338 -4.57 7.95 9.52
CA LYS A 338 -5.26 6.74 9.96
C LYS A 338 -6.16 6.15 8.88
N THR A 339 -6.47 6.92 7.84
CA THR A 339 -7.38 6.55 6.76
C THR A 339 -6.84 7.02 5.41
N GLY A 340 -7.38 6.53 4.31
CA GLY A 340 -6.99 6.90 2.95
C GLY A 340 -5.87 6.03 2.37
N PRO A 341 -5.39 6.33 1.16
CA PRO A 341 -4.44 5.48 0.43
C PRO A 341 -3.09 5.30 1.14
N LEU A 342 -2.68 6.28 1.96
CA LEU A 342 -1.46 6.22 2.76
C LEU A 342 -1.74 6.02 4.26
N ALA A 343 -2.84 5.34 4.62
CA ALA A 343 -3.09 4.98 6.01
C ALA A 343 -1.90 4.21 6.62
N GLY A 344 -1.41 4.67 7.78
CA GLY A 344 -0.24 4.09 8.46
C GLY A 344 1.13 4.43 7.85
N VAL A 345 1.19 5.09 6.67
CA VAL A 345 2.43 5.42 5.98
C VAL A 345 2.69 6.92 6.06
N MET A 346 3.84 7.30 6.61
CA MET A 346 4.24 8.70 6.77
C MET A 346 5.09 9.19 5.58
N PHE A 347 6.02 8.38 5.13
CA PHE A 347 6.83 8.64 3.95
C PHE A 347 6.66 7.50 2.96
N PHE A 348 6.24 7.83 1.75
CA PHE A 348 6.10 6.89 0.65
C PHE A 348 6.97 7.35 -0.51
N GLU A 349 8.02 6.60 -0.80
CA GLU A 349 8.89 6.88 -1.93
C GLU A 349 8.37 6.22 -3.20
N ASP A 350 8.45 6.93 -4.33
CA ASP A 350 8.13 6.37 -5.64
C ASP A 350 9.05 5.18 -5.96
N ARG A 351 8.43 4.06 -6.37
CA ARG A 351 9.16 2.84 -6.75
C ARG A 351 10.00 3.00 -8.02
N ASN A 352 9.78 4.06 -8.79
CA ASN A 352 10.57 4.40 -9.98
C ASN A 352 11.71 5.38 -9.67
N ALA A 353 11.85 5.82 -8.41
CA ALA A 353 12.91 6.73 -8.01
C ALA A 353 14.32 6.16 -8.26
N PRO A 354 15.35 7.00 -8.43
CA PRO A 354 16.73 6.55 -8.49
C PRO A 354 17.12 5.72 -7.27
N LEU A 355 17.97 4.71 -7.50
CA LEU A 355 18.47 3.86 -6.42
C LEU A 355 19.40 4.62 -5.49
N ASP A 356 19.40 4.19 -4.21
CA ASP A 356 20.32 4.63 -3.18
C ASP A 356 20.26 6.15 -2.88
N ARG A 357 19.10 6.80 -3.13
CA ARG A 357 18.86 8.17 -2.65
C ARG A 357 18.91 8.20 -1.13
N VAL A 358 19.56 9.20 -0.57
CA VAL A 358 19.77 9.28 0.88
C VAL A 358 18.74 10.22 1.51
N HIS A 359 17.90 9.66 2.35
CA HIS A 359 16.99 10.39 3.23
C HIS A 359 17.66 10.51 4.60
N SER A 360 17.79 11.71 5.13
CA SER A 360 18.64 11.94 6.30
C SER A 360 17.89 12.50 7.49
N ILE A 361 18.04 11.87 8.64
CA ILE A 361 17.62 12.36 9.94
C ILE A 361 18.88 12.71 10.74
N PHE A 362 19.22 14.00 10.79
CA PHE A 362 20.27 14.52 11.65
C PHE A 362 19.72 15.11 12.95
N SER A 363 18.41 15.32 13.02
CA SER A 363 17.72 15.97 14.13
C SER A 363 17.93 15.25 15.45
N ASP A 364 18.43 15.98 16.43
CA ASP A 364 18.56 15.55 17.83
C ASP A 364 17.21 15.69 18.62
N ASP A 365 16.12 16.14 17.98
CA ASP A 365 14.76 16.24 18.54
C ASP A 365 13.72 15.70 17.55
N ALA A 366 13.92 14.48 17.09
CA ALA A 366 13.00 13.75 16.19
C ALA A 366 12.38 12.56 16.94
N ARG A 367 11.67 12.85 18.03
CA ARG A 367 11.19 11.87 18.98
C ARG A 367 9.89 11.21 18.59
N GLN A 368 9.05 11.90 17.78
CA GLN A 368 7.74 11.38 17.37
C GLN A 368 7.64 11.19 15.86
N PHE A 369 7.71 9.92 15.46
CA PHE A 369 7.45 9.44 14.10
C PHE A 369 6.45 8.29 14.17
N LEU A 370 5.17 8.59 14.32
CA LEU A 370 4.13 7.56 14.38
C LEU A 370 3.71 7.18 12.96
N GLY A 371 4.26 6.09 12.44
CA GLY A 371 3.96 5.61 11.09
C GLY A 371 5.13 4.89 10.41
N THR A 372 4.92 4.50 9.16
CA THR A 372 5.88 3.77 8.35
C THR A 372 6.71 4.70 7.47
N PHE A 373 8.01 4.44 7.40
CA PHE A 373 8.89 4.92 6.35
C PHE A 373 8.96 3.85 5.25
N TYR A 374 8.39 4.12 4.08
CA TYR A 374 8.46 3.25 2.91
C TYR A 374 9.37 3.88 1.85
N LEU A 375 10.61 3.39 1.79
CA LEU A 375 11.70 3.92 0.96
C LEU A 375 12.33 2.79 0.12
N PRO A 376 11.57 2.14 -0.78
CA PRO A 376 12.01 0.90 -1.42
C PRO A 376 13.24 1.06 -2.33
N ARG A 377 13.56 2.29 -2.72
CA ARG A 377 14.72 2.63 -3.55
C ARG A 377 15.79 3.38 -2.76
N GLY A 378 15.41 3.96 -1.62
CA GLY A 378 16.22 4.88 -0.84
C GLY A 378 16.96 4.25 0.33
N VAL A 379 17.90 5.00 0.83
CA VAL A 379 18.66 4.76 2.07
C VAL A 379 18.10 5.67 3.14
N LEU A 380 17.64 5.12 4.26
CA LEU A 380 17.35 5.91 5.45
C LEU A 380 18.61 6.01 6.29
N LYS A 381 19.16 7.21 6.40
CA LYS A 381 20.33 7.52 7.22
C LYS A 381 19.92 8.25 8.48
N VAL A 382 20.24 7.66 9.64
CA VAL A 382 20.01 8.27 10.95
C VAL A 382 21.36 8.58 11.59
N GLN A 383 21.62 9.86 11.80
CA GLN A 383 22.91 10.32 12.38
C GLN A 383 22.66 11.40 13.42
N THR A 384 22.32 11.00 14.63
CA THR A 384 21.93 11.86 15.75
C THR A 384 22.78 11.58 16.99
N GLN A 385 22.64 12.44 18.01
CA GLN A 385 23.25 12.25 19.33
C GLN A 385 22.19 11.89 20.40
N ARG A 386 20.90 11.94 20.04
CA ARG A 386 19.76 11.69 20.93
C ARG A 386 18.85 10.60 20.35
N PRO A 387 17.95 10.03 21.18
CA PRO A 387 16.97 9.08 20.72
C PRO A 387 16.06 9.63 19.62
N VAL A 388 15.73 8.76 18.66
CA VAL A 388 14.80 9.01 17.55
C VAL A 388 13.63 8.07 17.66
N ALA A 389 12.41 8.56 17.42
CA ALA A 389 11.15 7.84 17.46
C ALA A 389 10.79 7.20 18.82
N ASP A 390 11.51 7.52 19.90
CA ASP A 390 11.34 6.95 21.24
C ASP A 390 10.02 7.34 21.93
N ALA A 391 9.36 8.41 21.45
CA ALA A 391 8.04 8.84 21.91
C ALA A 391 6.89 8.37 20.99
N SER A 392 7.17 7.51 20.01
CA SER A 392 6.17 6.94 19.10
C SER A 392 5.61 5.64 19.66
N ALA A 393 4.30 5.45 19.61
CA ALA A 393 3.67 4.18 19.94
C ALA A 393 4.10 3.09 18.95
N TYR A 394 4.17 3.42 17.65
CA TYR A 394 4.82 2.55 16.67
C TYR A 394 5.61 3.33 15.62
N THR A 395 6.67 2.70 15.11
CA THR A 395 7.42 3.16 13.93
C THR A 395 7.98 1.96 13.19
N ALA A 396 7.77 1.89 11.88
CA ALA A 396 8.40 0.86 11.05
C ALA A 396 9.15 1.46 9.87
N ILE A 397 10.12 0.70 9.39
CA ILE A 397 11.01 1.10 8.31
C ILE A 397 11.07 -0.03 7.28
N ILE A 398 10.56 0.24 6.10
CA ILE A 398 10.73 -0.60 4.93
C ILE A 398 11.53 0.23 3.94
N ALA A 399 12.81 -0.06 3.84
CA ALA A 399 13.73 0.73 3.04
C ALA A 399 14.67 -0.17 2.23
N ARG A 400 15.25 0.37 1.15
CA ARG A 400 16.31 -0.34 0.46
C ARG A 400 17.47 -0.63 1.41
N ARG A 401 17.91 0.39 2.17
CA ARG A 401 18.96 0.28 3.19
C ARG A 401 18.61 1.14 4.40
N LEU A 402 19.11 0.71 5.57
CA LEU A 402 19.04 1.46 6.82
C LEU A 402 20.46 1.64 7.37
N GLU A 403 20.87 2.89 7.57
CA GLU A 403 22.20 3.23 8.08
C GLU A 403 22.07 4.07 9.36
N LEU A 404 22.60 3.55 10.47
CA LEU A 404 22.74 4.28 11.73
C LEU A 404 24.22 4.58 11.98
N LYS A 405 24.54 5.86 12.10
CA LYS A 405 25.92 6.31 12.30
C LYS A 405 26.03 7.36 13.41
N GLY A 406 27.10 7.33 14.17
CA GLY A 406 27.31 8.24 15.28
C GLY A 406 26.83 7.63 16.60
N ARG A 407 25.88 8.27 17.29
CA ARG A 407 25.35 7.77 18.57
C ARG A 407 23.81 7.76 18.62
N PRO A 408 23.11 7.54 17.51
CA PRO A 408 21.66 7.49 17.57
C PRO A 408 21.21 6.29 18.38
N THR A 409 20.10 6.49 19.08
CA THR A 409 19.27 5.38 19.54
C THR A 409 17.98 5.46 18.77
N LEU A 410 17.82 4.61 17.77
CA LEU A 410 16.56 4.49 17.01
C LEU A 410 15.67 3.48 17.73
N VAL A 411 14.53 3.94 18.22
CA VAL A 411 13.57 3.11 18.98
C VAL A 411 12.36 2.84 18.12
N LEU A 412 12.06 1.58 17.91
CA LEU A 412 10.93 1.13 17.12
C LEU A 412 9.98 0.34 18.01
N ASN A 413 8.79 0.89 18.23
CA ASN A 413 7.73 0.31 19.04
C ASN A 413 6.59 -0.18 18.12
N VAL A 414 5.70 -1.02 18.68
CA VAL A 414 4.53 -1.59 17.99
C VAL A 414 3.33 -1.73 18.95
N ASP A 415 3.15 -0.77 19.85
CA ASP A 415 2.05 -0.76 20.81
C ASP A 415 0.75 -0.22 20.20
#